data_1ce1881e10dbced0afcace5097a92364
#
_entry.id   1ce1881e10dbced0afcace5097a92364
#
_cell.length_a   1.000
_cell.length_b   1.000
_cell.length_c   1.000
_cell.angle_alpha   90.00
_cell.angle_beta   90.00
_cell.angle_gamma   90.00
#
_symmetry.space_group_name_H-M   'P 1'
#
loop_
_entity.id
_entity.type
_entity.pdbx_description
1 polymer ?
#
loop_
_entity_poly.entity_id
_entity_poly.type
_entity_poly.pdbx_seq_one_letter_code
_entity_poly.pdbx_strand_id
1 'polypeptide(L)'
;MSNITQFDYSGRPIRIVKDEAGVPWFVAADVCRCLGLAINKRTGKPNVTVATRNLGDDQKRKYRIDTPENPKNPWIDMMILSEDGLYKMLRISDSLDVQRFKQHVQKEVMPQHSNGATAAMYASQG
;
A
#
# COMPACT_ATOMS: atom_id res chain seq x y z
N MET A 1 -18.16 1.53 9.62
CA MET A 1 -17.71 0.61 8.60
C MET A 1 -16.29 0.93 8.18
N SER A 2 -15.54 -0.11 7.92
CA SER A 2 -14.15 0.04 7.54
C SER A 2 -14.04 0.42 6.06
N ASN A 3 -13.21 1.41 5.74
CA ASN A 3 -12.85 1.75 4.37
C ASN A 3 -11.65 0.91 3.88
N ILE A 4 -11.39 -0.19 4.57
CA ILE A 4 -10.21 -1.01 4.32
C ILE A 4 -10.63 -2.24 3.52
N THR A 5 -9.95 -2.45 2.40
CA THR A 5 -10.02 -3.69 1.63
C THR A 5 -8.63 -4.28 1.56
N GLN A 6 -8.49 -5.42 0.91
CA GLN A 6 -7.18 -6.01 0.73
C GLN A 6 -7.13 -6.77 -0.59
N PHE A 7 -5.92 -6.96 -1.10
CA PHE A 7 -5.66 -7.90 -2.18
C PHE A 7 -4.49 -8.77 -1.78
N ASP A 8 -4.46 -9.98 -2.33
CA ASP A 8 -3.36 -10.91 -2.05
C ASP A 8 -2.35 -10.86 -3.18
N TYR A 9 -1.08 -10.83 -2.81
CA TYR A 9 0.01 -10.92 -3.76
C TYR A 9 1.00 -11.96 -3.25
N SER A 10 1.22 -13.01 -4.04
CA SER A 10 2.09 -14.14 -3.66
C SER A 10 1.70 -14.76 -2.32
N GLY A 11 0.40 -14.84 -2.06
CA GLY A 11 -0.13 -15.42 -0.83
C GLY A 11 -0.08 -14.52 0.39
N ARG A 12 0.26 -13.25 0.23
CA ARG A 12 0.33 -12.30 1.34
C ARG A 12 -0.67 -11.17 1.14
N PRO A 13 -1.42 -10.79 2.17
CA PRO A 13 -2.42 -9.73 2.04
C PRO A 13 -1.78 -8.35 2.10
N ILE A 14 -2.25 -7.46 1.25
CA ILE A 14 -1.88 -6.05 1.26
C ILE A 14 -3.16 -5.24 1.41
N ARG A 15 -3.23 -4.49 2.50
CA ARG A 15 -4.42 -3.70 2.82
C ARG A 15 -4.42 -2.39 2.05
N ILE A 16 -5.61 -1.99 1.62
CA ILE A 16 -5.86 -0.74 0.92
C ILE A 16 -6.89 0.04 1.70
N VAL A 17 -6.59 1.32 1.98
CA VAL A 17 -7.51 2.24 2.62
C VAL A 17 -8.00 3.21 1.56
N LYS A 18 -9.32 3.37 1.40
CA LYS A 18 -9.88 4.38 0.52
C LYS A 18 -10.13 5.66 1.31
N ASP A 19 -9.69 6.78 0.76
CA ASP A 19 -9.93 8.08 1.39
C ASP A 19 -11.33 8.60 1.07
N GLU A 20 -11.62 9.83 1.50
CA GLU A 20 -12.94 10.44 1.32
C GLU A 20 -13.31 10.62 -0.15
N ALA A 21 -12.31 10.76 -1.00
CA ALA A 21 -12.51 10.91 -2.45
C ALA A 21 -12.57 9.56 -3.17
N GLY A 22 -12.46 8.43 -2.44
CA GLY A 22 -12.45 7.11 -3.02
C GLY A 22 -11.11 6.70 -3.58
N VAL A 23 -10.05 7.45 -3.31
CA VAL A 23 -8.71 7.16 -3.80
C VAL A 23 -8.07 6.09 -2.93
N PRO A 24 -7.48 5.03 -3.53
CA PRO A 24 -6.84 3.97 -2.76
C PRO A 24 -5.48 4.40 -2.22
N TRP A 25 -5.22 4.02 -0.97
CA TRP A 25 -3.93 4.21 -0.29
C TRP A 25 -3.46 2.86 0.20
N PHE A 26 -2.19 2.57 0.03
CA PHE A 26 -1.60 1.25 0.32
C PHE A 26 -0.89 1.26 1.66
N VAL A 27 -1.10 0.22 2.46
CA VAL A 27 -0.41 0.09 3.75
C VAL A 27 1.06 -0.25 3.49
N ALA A 28 1.95 0.67 3.83
CA ALA A 28 3.38 0.55 3.51
C ALA A 28 4.02 -0.69 4.12
N ALA A 29 3.70 -1.00 5.37
CA ALA A 29 4.26 -2.17 6.05
C ALA A 29 3.90 -3.47 5.33
N ASP A 30 2.68 -3.57 4.82
CA ASP A 30 2.24 -4.77 4.11
C ASP A 30 3.02 -4.97 2.83
N VAL A 31 3.24 -3.88 2.07
CA VAL A 31 4.01 -3.93 0.83
C VAL A 31 5.46 -4.33 1.12
N CYS A 32 6.07 -3.69 2.12
CA CYS A 32 7.45 -4.01 2.49
C CYS A 32 7.60 -5.47 2.91
N ARG A 33 6.65 -5.96 3.71
CA ARG A 33 6.69 -7.36 4.18
C ARG A 33 6.52 -8.32 3.01
N CYS A 34 5.64 -8.00 2.08
CA CYS A 34 5.38 -8.85 0.92
C CYS A 34 6.60 -8.96 0.02
N LEU A 35 7.32 -7.86 -0.18
CA LEU A 35 8.42 -7.78 -1.13
C LEU A 35 9.81 -7.86 -0.47
N GLY A 36 9.86 -7.99 0.86
CA GLY A 36 11.13 -8.03 1.57
C GLY A 36 11.90 -6.71 1.55
N LEU A 37 11.18 -5.59 1.52
CA LEU A 37 11.81 -4.26 1.46
C LEU A 37 12.05 -3.71 2.87
N ALA A 38 13.25 -3.17 3.10
CA ALA A 38 13.61 -2.49 4.34
C ALA A 38 13.32 -3.34 5.58
N ILE A 39 13.50 -4.64 5.49
CA ILE A 39 13.26 -5.55 6.60
C ILE A 39 14.41 -5.48 7.59
N ASN A 40 14.09 -5.25 8.87
CA ASN A 40 15.07 -5.28 9.94
C ASN A 40 15.43 -6.73 10.22
N LYS A 41 16.69 -7.09 10.03
CA LYS A 41 17.15 -8.49 10.17
C LYS A 41 16.99 -9.00 11.59
N ARG A 42 17.07 -8.12 12.58
CA ARG A 42 16.99 -8.52 13.98
C ARG A 42 15.55 -8.79 14.42
N THR A 43 14.59 -8.01 13.94
CA THR A 43 13.19 -8.14 14.36
C THR A 43 12.32 -8.85 13.34
N GLY A 44 12.77 -8.96 12.09
CA GLY A 44 11.98 -9.50 11.00
C GLY A 44 10.85 -8.57 10.54
N LYS A 45 10.80 -7.34 11.05
CA LYS A 45 9.74 -6.39 10.73
C LYS A 45 10.25 -5.33 9.76
N PRO A 46 9.37 -4.79 8.90
CA PRO A 46 9.77 -3.72 8.00
C PRO A 46 10.01 -2.42 8.75
N ASN A 47 11.06 -1.71 8.34
CA ASN A 47 11.31 -0.36 8.83
C ASN A 47 10.66 0.63 7.88
N VAL A 48 9.41 0.95 8.14
CA VAL A 48 8.59 1.80 7.26
C VAL A 48 9.16 3.22 7.18
N THR A 49 9.72 3.73 8.28
CA THR A 49 10.32 5.05 8.28
C THR A 49 11.45 5.16 7.27
N VAL A 50 12.31 4.14 7.21
CA VAL A 50 13.40 4.08 6.23
C VAL A 50 12.85 3.94 4.82
N ALA A 51 11.88 3.04 4.63
CA ALA A 51 11.33 2.74 3.30
C ALA A 51 10.64 3.97 2.69
N THR A 52 10.04 4.82 3.53
CA THR A 52 9.25 5.97 3.06
C THR A 52 9.98 7.31 3.24
N ARG A 53 11.27 7.26 3.53
CA ARG A 53 12.05 8.46 3.85
C ARG A 53 12.00 9.54 2.77
N ASN A 54 12.01 9.13 1.52
CA ASN A 54 12.10 10.05 0.38
C ASN A 54 10.73 10.49 -0.18
N LEU A 55 9.65 10.09 0.48
CA LEU A 55 8.31 10.43 0.04
C LEU A 55 7.89 11.79 0.59
N GLY A 56 7.14 12.55 -0.22
CA GLY A 56 6.57 13.80 0.22
C GLY A 56 5.33 13.62 1.08
N ASP A 57 4.89 14.71 1.73
CA ASP A 57 3.74 14.67 2.63
C ASP A 57 2.43 14.36 1.90
N ASP A 58 2.37 14.60 0.61
CA ASP A 58 1.22 14.26 -0.22
C ASP A 58 1.24 12.80 -0.70
N GLN A 59 2.35 12.11 -0.48
CA GLN A 59 2.53 10.72 -0.93
C GLN A 59 2.43 9.71 0.19
N LYS A 60 2.43 10.17 1.43
CA LYS A 60 2.32 9.30 2.61
C LYS A 60 1.53 10.02 3.69
N ARG A 61 0.82 9.25 4.50
CA ARG A 61 0.13 9.77 5.68
C ARG A 61 -0.05 8.66 6.69
N LYS A 62 -0.26 9.04 7.95
CA LYS A 62 -0.62 8.08 8.99
C LYS A 62 -2.13 7.91 8.99
N TYR A 63 -2.55 6.66 9.16
CA TYR A 63 -3.96 6.31 9.23
C TYR A 63 -4.21 5.41 10.40
N ARG A 64 -5.23 5.73 11.19
CA ARG A 64 -5.61 4.91 12.35
C ARG A 64 -6.43 3.73 11.90
N ILE A 65 -5.98 2.55 12.26
CA ILE A 65 -6.67 1.29 11.96
C ILE A 65 -7.14 0.70 13.27
N ASP A 66 -8.44 0.40 13.36
CA ASP A 66 -9.00 -0.18 14.56
C ASP A 66 -8.58 -1.63 14.69
N THR A 67 -8.18 -2.01 15.90
CA THR A 67 -7.80 -3.39 16.24
C THR A 67 -8.61 -3.82 17.47
N PRO A 68 -9.94 -3.99 17.32
CA PRO A 68 -10.81 -4.27 18.45
C PRO A 68 -10.50 -5.60 19.14
N GLU A 69 -9.86 -6.52 18.44
CA GLU A 69 -9.42 -7.81 19.00
C GLU A 69 -8.30 -7.66 20.02
N ASN A 70 -7.65 -6.49 20.09
CA ASN A 70 -6.56 -6.25 21.02
C ASN A 70 -6.96 -5.19 22.03
N PRO A 71 -7.38 -5.58 23.27
CA PRO A 71 -7.85 -4.60 24.25
C PRO A 71 -6.77 -3.66 24.77
N LYS A 72 -5.51 -4.05 24.67
CA LYS A 72 -4.41 -3.18 25.08
C LYS A 72 -4.09 -2.11 24.05
N ASN A 73 -4.30 -2.42 22.78
CA ASN A 73 -4.07 -1.49 21.68
C ASN A 73 -5.28 -1.55 20.76
N PRO A 74 -6.37 -0.84 21.11
CA PRO A 74 -7.62 -0.93 20.34
C PRO A 74 -7.52 -0.28 18.96
N TRP A 75 -6.44 0.44 18.71
CA TRP A 75 -6.15 1.00 17.39
C TRP A 75 -4.64 1.14 17.23
N ILE A 76 -4.19 1.20 16.00
CA ILE A 76 -2.79 1.46 15.66
C ILE A 76 -2.73 2.48 14.53
N ASP A 77 -1.67 3.27 14.51
CA ASP A 77 -1.40 4.17 13.39
C ASP A 77 -0.46 3.47 12.40
N MET A 78 -0.85 3.44 11.14
CA MET A 78 -0.04 2.84 10.08
C MET A 78 0.24 3.86 9.00
N MET A 79 1.43 3.79 8.41
CA MET A 79 1.76 4.62 7.25
C MET A 79 1.05 4.05 6.02
N ILE A 80 0.30 4.91 5.32
CA ILE A 80 -0.32 4.54 4.05
C ILE A 80 0.23 5.43 2.95
N LEU A 81 0.27 4.89 1.73
CA LEU A 81 0.91 5.50 0.59
C LEU A 81 -0.08 5.71 -0.55
N SER A 82 -0.03 6.88 -1.18
CA SER A 82 -0.70 7.08 -2.45
C SER A 82 -0.08 6.19 -3.52
N GLU A 83 -0.73 6.10 -4.68
CA GLU A 83 -0.16 5.35 -5.80
C GLU A 83 1.23 5.86 -6.16
N ASP A 84 1.39 7.18 -6.28
CA ASP A 84 2.70 7.77 -6.56
C ASP A 84 3.72 7.45 -5.47
N GLY A 85 3.29 7.52 -4.21
CA GLY A 85 4.16 7.19 -3.08
C GLY A 85 4.59 5.74 -3.11
N LEU A 86 3.67 4.84 -3.45
CA LEU A 86 3.98 3.43 -3.59
C LEU A 86 5.07 3.21 -4.63
N TYR A 87 4.90 3.77 -5.83
CA TYR A 87 5.88 3.56 -6.89
C TYR A 87 7.23 4.17 -6.54
N LYS A 88 7.23 5.31 -5.87
CA LYS A 88 8.47 5.94 -5.42
C LYS A 88 9.17 5.09 -4.37
N MET A 89 8.42 4.53 -3.42
CA MET A 89 9.01 3.61 -2.44
C MET A 89 9.61 2.38 -3.10
N LEU A 90 8.96 1.87 -4.13
CA LEU A 90 9.45 0.68 -4.82
C LEU A 90 10.80 0.87 -5.51
N ARG A 91 11.22 2.13 -5.71
CA ARG A 91 12.52 2.43 -6.32
C ARG A 91 13.71 2.04 -5.45
N ILE A 92 13.49 1.71 -4.18
CA ILE A 92 14.59 1.25 -3.32
C ILE A 92 15.12 -0.12 -3.74
N SER A 93 14.40 -0.80 -4.63
CA SER A 93 14.83 -2.09 -5.17
C SER A 93 14.48 -2.17 -6.64
N ASP A 94 15.39 -2.70 -7.44
CA ASP A 94 15.16 -2.94 -8.87
C ASP A 94 14.92 -4.42 -9.17
N SER A 95 14.58 -5.21 -8.15
CA SER A 95 14.36 -6.63 -8.32
C SER A 95 13.19 -6.91 -9.26
N LEU A 96 13.21 -8.09 -9.86
CA LEU A 96 12.14 -8.52 -10.76
C LEU A 96 10.81 -8.62 -10.02
N ASP A 97 10.83 -9.05 -8.76
CA ASP A 97 9.62 -9.15 -7.96
C ASP A 97 8.96 -7.78 -7.76
N VAL A 98 9.77 -6.73 -7.53
CA VAL A 98 9.25 -5.38 -7.38
C VAL A 98 8.62 -4.90 -8.68
N GLN A 99 9.26 -5.17 -9.81
CA GLN A 99 8.72 -4.78 -11.11
C GLN A 99 7.42 -5.50 -11.42
N ARG A 100 7.34 -6.78 -11.11
CA ARG A 100 6.11 -7.56 -11.27
C ARG A 100 4.99 -7.06 -10.38
N PHE A 101 5.33 -6.71 -9.14
CA PHE A 101 4.36 -6.14 -8.21
C PHE A 101 3.81 -4.82 -8.74
N LYS A 102 4.68 -3.94 -9.22
CA LYS A 102 4.26 -2.65 -9.80
C LYS A 102 3.28 -2.86 -10.96
N GLN A 103 3.59 -3.80 -11.86
CA GLN A 103 2.71 -4.11 -12.98
C GLN A 103 1.37 -4.68 -12.51
N HIS A 104 1.39 -5.53 -11.50
CA HIS A 104 0.17 -6.08 -10.93
C HIS A 104 -0.72 -4.99 -10.37
N VAL A 105 -0.14 -4.03 -9.64
CA VAL A 105 -0.91 -2.90 -9.10
C VAL A 105 -1.53 -2.09 -10.23
N GLN A 106 -0.76 -1.78 -11.27
CA GLN A 106 -1.24 -0.94 -12.37
C GLN A 106 -2.34 -1.62 -13.19
N LYS A 107 -2.22 -2.93 -13.40
CA LYS A 107 -3.14 -3.65 -14.31
C LYS A 107 -4.33 -4.26 -13.60
N GLU A 108 -4.15 -4.71 -12.37
CA GLU A 108 -5.19 -5.48 -11.66
C GLU A 108 -5.78 -4.72 -10.48
N VAL A 109 -4.92 -4.10 -9.67
CA VAL A 109 -5.38 -3.49 -8.42
C VAL A 109 -6.01 -2.12 -8.66
N MET A 110 -5.33 -1.24 -9.35
CA MET A 110 -5.82 0.12 -9.57
C MET A 110 -7.14 0.15 -10.33
N PRO A 111 -7.33 -0.61 -11.40
CA PRO A 111 -8.64 -0.61 -12.08
C PRO A 111 -9.80 -1.06 -11.20
N GLN A 112 -9.55 -1.93 -10.22
CA GLN A 112 -10.59 -2.43 -9.33
C GLN A 112 -10.89 -1.47 -8.18
N HIS A 113 -9.91 -0.63 -7.79
CA HIS A 113 -10.02 0.21 -6.60
C HIS A 113 -10.05 1.70 -6.91
N SER A 114 -9.82 2.09 -8.17
CA SER A 114 -9.93 3.49 -8.57
C SER A 114 -11.40 3.87 -8.73
N ASN A 115 -11.69 5.20 -8.77
CA ASN A 115 -13.05 5.64 -8.97
C ASN A 115 -13.53 5.29 -10.40
N GLY A 116 -14.86 5.33 -10.61
CA GLY A 116 -15.45 4.92 -11.87
C GLY A 116 -14.95 5.71 -13.08
N ALA A 117 -14.69 7.00 -12.92
CA ALA A 117 -14.22 7.84 -14.01
C ALA A 117 -12.84 7.39 -14.50
N THR A 118 -11.94 7.07 -13.56
CA THR A 118 -10.61 6.58 -13.90
C THR A 118 -10.69 5.23 -14.61
N ALA A 119 -11.53 4.34 -14.09
CA ALA A 119 -11.71 3.03 -14.70
C ALA A 119 -12.27 3.15 -16.12
N ALA A 120 -13.21 4.06 -16.33
CA ALA A 120 -13.77 4.30 -17.65
C ALA A 120 -12.72 4.81 -18.65
N MET A 121 -11.80 5.66 -18.18
CA MET A 121 -10.72 6.15 -19.03
C MET A 121 -9.80 5.01 -19.47
N TYR A 122 -9.44 4.13 -18.57
CA TYR A 122 -8.61 2.98 -18.92
C TYR A 122 -9.32 2.06 -19.90
N ALA A 123 -10.60 1.82 -19.68
CA ALA A 123 -11.39 0.99 -20.58
C ALA A 123 -11.45 1.58 -21.99
N SER A 124 -11.59 2.90 -22.11
CA SER A 124 -11.67 3.54 -23.42
C SER A 124 -10.33 3.58 -24.15
N GLN A 125 -9.24 3.47 -23.44
CA GLN A 125 -7.90 3.44 -24.03
C GLN A 125 -7.47 2.02 -24.39
N GLY A 126 -8.13 1.05 -23.81
CA GLY A 126 -7.81 -0.35 -23.99
C GLY A 126 -8.30 -0.87 -25.28
#